data_9ca2d88ce10bb0941a8919d7f6c4bd4e
#
_entry.id   9ca2d88ce10bb0941a8919d7f6c4bd4e
#
_cell.length_a   1.000
_cell.length_b   1.000
_cell.length_c   1.000
_cell.angle_alpha   90.00
_cell.angle_beta   90.00
_cell.angle_gamma   90.00
#
_symmetry.space_group_name_H-M   'P 1'
#
loop_
_entity.id
_entity.type
_entity.pdbx_description
1 polymer ?
#
loop_
_entity_poly.entity_id
_entity_poly.type
_entity_poly.pdbx_seq_one_letter_code
_entity_poly.pdbx_strand_id
1 'polypeptide(L)'
;ADDALDYNSDIKFFGKKIGNDFFEGKVTLPIILLYQKISNSEKKEIKNLFIKNQRNEDDFNYVLKLIKKNDIINDCYKKAEHFIDLASSSLSVFEETEEKNILKNLTSFSIRRSF
;
A
#
# COMPACT_ATOMS: atom_id res chain seq x y z
N ALA A 1 -15.42 -19.66 -3.47
CA ALA A 1 -14.12 -20.14 -3.95
C ALA A 1 -13.37 -19.02 -4.65
N ASP A 2 -14.06 -18.30 -5.53
CA ASP A 2 -13.46 -17.23 -6.30
C ASP A 2 -13.06 -16.06 -5.40
N ASP A 3 -13.85 -15.71 -4.43
CA ASP A 3 -13.57 -14.64 -3.48
C ASP A 3 -12.31 -14.94 -2.65
N ALA A 4 -12.15 -16.18 -2.22
CA ALA A 4 -10.97 -16.60 -1.48
C ALA A 4 -9.72 -16.60 -2.35
N LEU A 5 -9.85 -17.01 -3.63
CA LEU A 5 -8.75 -16.97 -4.61
C LEU A 5 -8.36 -15.54 -4.93
N ASP A 6 -9.33 -14.65 -5.12
CA ASP A 6 -9.09 -13.23 -5.39
C ASP A 6 -8.36 -12.57 -4.21
N TYR A 7 -8.78 -12.87 -2.99
CA TYR A 7 -8.13 -12.38 -1.79
C TYR A 7 -6.67 -12.85 -1.73
N ASN A 8 -6.42 -14.12 -1.99
CA ASN A 8 -5.06 -14.68 -2.01
C ASN A 8 -4.23 -14.08 -3.16
N SER A 9 -4.85 -13.86 -4.31
CA SER A 9 -4.19 -13.23 -5.46
C SER A 9 -3.80 -11.80 -5.16
N ASP A 10 -4.67 -11.04 -4.50
CA ASP A 10 -4.39 -9.67 -4.10
C ASP A 10 -3.21 -9.60 -3.13
N ILE A 11 -3.17 -10.50 -2.15
CA ILE A 11 -2.05 -10.58 -1.21
C ILE A 11 -0.75 -10.92 -1.94
N LYS A 12 -0.78 -11.90 -2.86
CA LYS A 12 0.40 -12.27 -3.65
C LYS A 12 0.88 -11.11 -4.51
N PHE A 13 -0.03 -10.44 -5.19
CA PHE A 13 0.30 -9.29 -6.01
C PHE A 13 0.91 -8.17 -5.18
N PHE A 14 0.30 -7.86 -4.07
CA PHE A 14 0.76 -6.84 -3.14
C PHE A 14 2.15 -7.17 -2.60
N GLY A 15 2.36 -8.43 -2.21
CA GLY A 15 3.66 -8.90 -1.74
C GLY A 15 4.75 -8.78 -2.79
N LYS A 16 4.45 -9.11 -4.06
CA LYS A 16 5.40 -8.94 -5.16
C LYS A 16 5.77 -7.48 -5.38
N LYS A 17 4.79 -6.59 -5.34
CA LYS A 17 5.02 -5.16 -5.53
C LYS A 17 5.86 -4.58 -4.40
N ILE A 18 5.54 -4.91 -3.16
CA ILE A 18 6.32 -4.50 -1.99
C ILE A 18 7.74 -5.05 -2.10
N GLY A 19 7.89 -6.30 -2.53
CA GLY A 19 9.20 -6.94 -2.67
C GLY A 19 10.08 -6.20 -3.65
N ASN A 20 9.57 -5.88 -4.82
CA ASN A 20 10.33 -5.15 -5.84
C ASN A 20 10.81 -3.80 -5.30
N ASP A 21 9.93 -3.02 -4.70
CA ASP A 21 10.26 -1.72 -4.14
C ASP A 21 11.21 -1.84 -2.94
N PHE A 22 11.00 -2.85 -2.10
CA PHE A 22 11.84 -3.09 -0.92
C PHE A 22 13.28 -3.38 -1.32
N PHE A 23 13.50 -4.28 -2.28
CA PHE A 23 14.87 -4.63 -2.73
C PHE A 23 15.57 -3.44 -3.37
N GLU A 24 14.83 -2.52 -3.98
CA GLU A 24 15.37 -1.28 -4.52
C GLU A 24 15.59 -0.20 -3.45
N GLY A 25 15.15 -0.44 -2.24
CA GLY A 25 15.29 0.52 -1.13
C GLY A 25 14.29 1.66 -1.16
N LYS A 26 13.19 1.51 -1.89
CA LYS A 26 12.15 2.53 -1.97
C LYS A 26 11.24 2.47 -0.75
N VAL A 27 10.95 3.63 -0.19
CA VAL A 27 9.98 3.77 0.90
C VAL A 27 8.60 4.02 0.30
N THR A 28 7.71 3.05 0.45
CA THR A 28 6.36 3.08 -0.11
C THR A 28 5.32 3.24 1.00
N LEU A 29 4.05 3.45 0.63
CA LEU A 29 2.98 3.64 1.60
C LEU A 29 2.88 2.50 2.63
N PRO A 30 2.96 1.21 2.25
CA PRO A 30 2.93 0.14 3.25
C PRO A 30 4.04 0.28 4.29
N ILE A 31 5.23 0.66 3.89
CA ILE A 31 6.36 0.84 4.80
C ILE A 31 6.14 2.03 5.72
N ILE A 32 5.60 3.13 5.20
CA ILE A 32 5.29 4.31 5.99
C ILE A 32 4.26 3.96 7.08
N LEU A 33 3.18 3.28 6.71
CA LEU A 33 2.13 2.89 7.64
C LEU A 33 2.65 1.88 8.68
N LEU A 34 3.48 0.94 8.24
CA LEU A 34 4.12 -0.01 9.14
C LEU A 34 4.97 0.71 10.17
N TYR A 35 5.82 1.61 9.74
CA TYR A 35 6.72 2.37 10.61
C TYR A 35 5.95 3.14 11.69
N GLN A 36 4.77 3.64 11.38
CA GLN A 36 3.93 4.36 12.34
C GLN A 36 3.32 3.46 13.42
N LYS A 37 3.15 2.17 13.14
CA LYS A 37 2.47 1.23 14.03
C LYS A 37 3.39 0.40 14.93
N ILE A 38 4.64 0.26 14.56
CA ILE A 38 5.57 -0.65 15.25
C ILE A 38 6.25 0.01 16.45
N SER A 39 6.88 -0.81 17.29
CA SER A 39 7.63 -0.35 18.47
C SER A 39 8.90 0.40 18.06
N ASN A 40 9.48 1.14 19.01
CA ASN A 40 10.71 1.88 18.75
C ASN A 40 11.89 0.98 18.35
N SER A 41 11.99 -0.21 18.93
CA SER A 41 13.04 -1.17 18.56
C SER A 41 12.82 -1.70 17.14
N GLU A 42 11.60 -1.99 16.77
CA GLU A 42 11.25 -2.42 15.42
C GLU A 42 11.47 -1.29 14.40
N LYS A 43 11.18 -0.05 14.78
CA LYS A 43 11.48 1.12 13.95
C LYS A 43 12.95 1.23 13.61
N LYS A 44 13.83 0.99 14.59
CA LYS A 44 15.28 1.00 14.37
C LYS A 44 15.69 -0.09 13.38
N GLU A 45 15.12 -1.29 13.52
CA GLU A 45 15.40 -2.40 12.62
C GLU A 45 14.99 -2.09 11.19
N ILE A 46 13.79 -1.55 11.00
CA ILE A 46 13.29 -1.14 9.67
C ILE A 46 14.19 -0.05 9.08
N LYS A 47 14.53 0.95 9.86
CA LYS A 47 15.42 2.03 9.42
C LYS A 47 16.76 1.48 8.97
N ASN A 48 17.33 0.55 9.71
CA ASN A 48 18.62 -0.07 9.37
C ASN A 48 18.53 -0.85 8.05
N LEU A 49 17.41 -1.52 7.78
CA LEU A 49 17.20 -2.24 6.52
C LEU A 49 17.23 -1.31 5.31
N PHE A 50 16.68 -0.11 5.43
CA PHE A 50 16.64 0.86 4.33
C PHE A 50 17.94 1.66 4.19
N ILE A 51 18.79 1.70 5.20
CA ILE A 51 20.11 2.34 5.13
C ILE A 51 21.11 1.46 4.40
N LYS A 52 20.95 0.15 4.42
CA LYS A 52 21.85 -0.80 3.75
C LYS A 52 21.87 -0.57 2.24
N ASN A 53 23.01 -0.87 1.61
CA ASN A 53 23.13 -0.83 0.15
C ASN A 53 22.31 -1.93 -0.52
N GLN A 54 22.18 -3.07 0.11
CA GLN A 54 21.43 -4.22 -0.40
C GLN A 54 20.58 -4.85 0.70
N ARG A 55 19.42 -5.37 0.31
CA ARG A 55 18.49 -6.10 1.18
C ARG A 55 18.33 -7.50 0.63
N ASN A 56 18.24 -8.50 1.51
CA ASN A 56 18.10 -9.91 1.15
C ASN A 56 16.69 -10.42 1.42
N GLU A 57 16.44 -11.68 1.07
CA GLU A 57 15.11 -12.30 1.27
C GLU A 57 14.73 -12.40 2.74
N ASP A 58 15.68 -12.62 3.63
CA ASP A 58 15.42 -12.68 5.08
C ASP A 58 14.92 -11.32 5.57
N ASP A 59 15.52 -10.25 5.11
CA ASP A 59 15.06 -8.88 5.40
C ASP A 59 13.63 -8.67 4.92
N PHE A 60 13.33 -9.11 3.71
CA PHE A 60 12.00 -9.00 3.13
C PHE A 60 10.97 -9.82 3.91
N ASN A 61 11.30 -11.05 4.26
CA ASN A 61 10.41 -11.91 5.04
C ASN A 61 10.10 -11.32 6.41
N TYR A 62 11.08 -10.69 7.05
CA TYR A 62 10.89 -9.98 8.31
C TYR A 62 9.86 -8.84 8.15
N VAL A 63 10.02 -8.03 7.12
CA VAL A 63 9.10 -6.92 6.84
C VAL A 63 7.70 -7.44 6.52
N LEU A 64 7.58 -8.49 5.71
CA LEU A 64 6.28 -9.11 5.41
C LEU A 64 5.58 -9.62 6.66
N LYS A 65 6.34 -10.22 7.58
CA LYS A 65 5.79 -10.70 8.85
C LYS A 65 5.19 -9.56 9.66
N LEU A 66 5.88 -8.44 9.73
CA LEU A 66 5.40 -7.26 10.43
C LEU A 66 4.17 -6.65 9.74
N ILE A 67 4.16 -6.63 8.42
CA ILE A 67 3.02 -6.13 7.63
C ILE A 67 1.77 -6.96 7.91
N LYS A 68 1.90 -8.28 7.92
CA LYS A 68 0.79 -9.18 8.22
C LYS A 68 0.32 -9.03 9.66
N LYS A 69 1.26 -8.99 10.61
CA LYS A 69 0.96 -8.88 12.04
C LYS A 69 0.19 -7.59 12.37
N ASN A 70 0.50 -6.50 11.70
CA ASN A 70 -0.08 -5.18 11.96
C ASN A 70 -1.23 -4.83 11.01
N ASP A 71 -1.66 -5.76 10.17
CA ASP A 71 -2.77 -5.59 9.22
C ASP A 71 -2.59 -4.37 8.31
N ILE A 72 -1.37 -4.15 7.84
CA ILE A 72 -1.00 -2.96 7.06
C ILE A 72 -1.68 -2.93 5.70
N ILE A 73 -1.91 -4.09 5.07
CA ILE A 73 -2.59 -4.16 3.77
C ILE A 73 -3.98 -3.53 3.86
N ASN A 74 -4.73 -3.88 4.91
CA ASN A 74 -6.05 -3.30 5.16
C ASN A 74 -5.97 -1.80 5.38
N ASP A 75 -4.97 -1.33 6.12
CA ASP A 75 -4.74 0.10 6.34
C ASP A 75 -4.44 0.83 5.02
N CYS A 76 -3.70 0.21 4.12
CA CYS A 76 -3.45 0.78 2.78
C CYS A 76 -4.75 0.96 2.01
N TYR A 77 -5.64 -0.03 2.02
CA TYR A 77 -6.95 0.08 1.37
C TYR A 77 -7.80 1.20 1.98
N LYS A 78 -7.81 1.31 3.30
CA LYS A 78 -8.54 2.39 3.99
C LYS A 78 -8.01 3.77 3.61
N LYS A 79 -6.69 3.93 3.52
CA LYS A 79 -6.08 5.18 3.08
C LYS A 79 -6.43 5.50 1.64
N ALA A 80 -6.44 4.50 0.76
CA ALA A 80 -6.84 4.67 -0.63
C ALA A 80 -8.29 5.11 -0.75
N GLU A 81 -9.21 4.48 -0.01
CA GLU A 81 -10.61 4.86 0.05
C GLU A 81 -10.78 6.30 0.52
N HIS A 82 -10.07 6.68 1.58
CA HIS A 82 -10.11 8.05 2.09
C HIS A 82 -9.63 9.05 1.04
N PHE A 83 -8.59 8.72 0.31
CA PHE A 83 -8.08 9.57 -0.77
C PHE A 83 -9.11 9.72 -1.89
N ILE A 84 -9.80 8.64 -2.26
CA ILE A 84 -10.89 8.67 -3.25
C ILE A 84 -12.01 9.59 -2.79
N ASP A 85 -12.41 9.48 -1.53
CA ASP A 85 -13.48 10.31 -0.94
C ASP A 85 -13.08 11.79 -0.97
N LEU A 86 -11.85 12.12 -0.60
CA LEU A 86 -11.33 13.48 -0.66
C LEU A 86 -11.33 14.02 -2.10
N ALA A 87 -10.87 13.21 -3.05
CA ALA A 87 -10.84 13.60 -4.46
C ALA A 87 -12.26 13.80 -4.99
N SER A 88 -13.18 12.91 -4.63
CA SER A 88 -14.60 13.02 -5.02
C SER A 88 -15.25 14.28 -4.45
N SER A 89 -14.97 14.58 -3.17
CA SER A 89 -15.49 15.79 -2.52
C SER A 89 -14.93 17.05 -3.15
N SER A 90 -13.65 17.06 -3.49
CA SER A 90 -13.00 18.19 -4.17
C SER A 90 -13.59 18.42 -5.56
N LEU A 91 -13.90 17.34 -6.28
CA LEU A 91 -14.51 17.44 -7.61
C LEU A 91 -15.98 17.83 -7.55
N SER A 92 -16.64 17.66 -6.41
CA SER A 92 -18.07 18.02 -6.26
C SER A 92 -18.35 19.52 -6.34
N VAL A 93 -17.32 20.37 -6.19
CA VAL A 93 -17.47 21.82 -6.38
C VAL A 93 -17.63 22.22 -7.84
N PHE A 94 -17.34 21.33 -8.78
CA PHE A 94 -17.53 21.54 -10.20
C PHE A 94 -18.86 20.95 -10.62
N GLU A 95 -19.46 21.50 -11.70
CA GLU A 95 -20.66 20.91 -12.29
C GLU A 95 -20.39 19.47 -12.70
N GLU A 96 -21.43 18.62 -12.58
CA GLU A 96 -21.29 17.24 -13.01
C GLU A 96 -21.20 17.18 -14.52
N THR A 97 -19.98 16.95 -15.00
CA THR A 97 -19.67 16.80 -16.40
C THR A 97 -19.24 15.36 -16.67
N GLU A 98 -19.28 14.98 -17.93
CA GLU A 98 -18.78 13.68 -18.37
C GLU A 98 -17.29 13.52 -18.04
N GLU A 99 -16.51 14.57 -18.18
CA GLU A 99 -15.09 14.59 -17.84
C GLU A 99 -14.84 14.32 -16.37
N LYS A 100 -15.63 14.91 -15.50
CA LYS A 100 -15.56 14.70 -14.05
C LYS A 100 -15.81 13.24 -13.70
N ASN A 101 -16.82 12.63 -14.30
CA ASN A 101 -17.14 11.22 -14.07
C ASN A 101 -16.04 10.29 -14.57
N ILE A 102 -15.45 10.59 -15.72
CA ILE A 102 -14.32 9.85 -16.25
C ILE A 102 -13.11 9.92 -15.29
N LEU A 103 -12.79 11.11 -14.77
CA LEU A 103 -11.71 11.31 -13.84
C LEU A 103 -11.93 10.51 -12.53
N LYS A 104 -13.14 10.53 -12.01
CA LYS A 104 -13.50 9.71 -10.83
C LYS A 104 -13.28 8.23 -11.09
N ASN A 105 -13.76 7.75 -12.21
CA ASN A 105 -13.64 6.33 -12.58
C ASN A 105 -12.19 5.93 -12.76
N LEU A 106 -11.38 6.74 -13.40
CA LEU A 106 -9.96 6.49 -13.59
C LEU A 106 -9.20 6.46 -12.27
N THR A 107 -9.50 7.38 -11.36
CA THR A 107 -8.90 7.44 -10.03
C THR A 107 -9.20 6.17 -9.24
N SER A 108 -10.45 5.76 -9.18
CA SER A 108 -10.87 4.53 -8.51
C SER A 108 -10.18 3.30 -9.12
N PHE A 109 -10.13 3.24 -10.44
CA PHE A 109 -9.51 2.13 -11.15
C PHE A 109 -8.00 2.05 -10.87
N SER A 110 -7.31 3.18 -10.91
CA SER A 110 -5.87 3.24 -10.63
C SER A 110 -5.55 2.77 -9.22
N ILE A 111 -6.31 3.22 -8.21
CA ILE A 111 -6.10 2.84 -6.82
C ILE A 111 -6.34 1.35 -6.63
N ARG A 112 -7.42 0.80 -7.20
CA ARG A 112 -7.71 -0.63 -7.13
C ARG A 112 -6.63 -1.49 -7.76
N ARG A 113 -6.02 -1.04 -8.84
CA ARG A 113 -4.92 -1.75 -9.50
C ARG A 113 -3.59 -1.59 -8.80
N SER A 114 -3.39 -0.50 -8.08
CA SER A 114 -2.15 -0.23 -7.35
C SER A 114 -2.00 -1.09 -6.10
N PHE A 115 -3.09 -1.57 -5.56
CA PHE A 115 -3.14 -2.40 -4.37
C PHE A 115 -3.74 -3.77 -4.66
#